data_e37693d04c59fde8d05e0f813844e4dd
#
_entry.id   e37693d04c59fde8d05e0f813844e4dd
#
_cell.length_a   1.000
_cell.length_b   1.000
_cell.length_c   1.000
_cell.angle_alpha   90.00
_cell.angle_beta   90.00
_cell.angle_gamma   90.00
#
_symmetry.space_group_name_H-M   'P 1'
#
loop_
_entity.id
_entity.type
_entity.pdbx_description
1 polymer ?
#
loop_
_entity_poly.entity_id
_entity_poly.type
_entity_poly.pdbx_seq_one_letter_code
_entity_poly.pdbx_strand_id
1 'polypeptide(L)'
;TATPLREEEVVRTRFLERADILMTSLMNLCFGKSARDCWNTRYPLATGPYWDGDAVVWDQGAGLSGYVALRGASVGVSAYEKKYADLTDRMFNSINRFITTDNKRSAYAVYPQNGNERYYDDNVWIGLDMAELYEQTKENRFLEKAKMVWDYLMVGNTSSCGGGILWREIPAYSNKHTCSTAPA
;
A
#
# COMPACT_ATOMS: atom_id res chain seq x y z
N THR A 1 -30.64 -30.08 1.60
CA THR A 1 -30.32 -29.52 2.91
C THR A 1 -28.88 -29.04 2.85
N ALA A 2 -28.66 -27.72 3.00
CA ALA A 2 -27.31 -27.14 3.01
C ALA A 2 -26.53 -27.69 4.22
N THR A 3 -25.29 -28.09 4.00
CA THR A 3 -24.37 -28.50 5.08
C THR A 3 -24.11 -27.28 5.99
N PRO A 4 -24.23 -27.42 7.33
CA PRO A 4 -23.89 -26.33 8.23
C PRO A 4 -22.43 -25.91 8.04
N LEU A 5 -22.18 -24.61 8.01
CA LEU A 5 -20.83 -24.08 7.98
C LEU A 5 -20.07 -24.47 9.26
N ARG A 6 -18.78 -24.78 9.14
CA ARG A 6 -17.92 -24.99 10.32
C ARG A 6 -17.80 -23.69 11.10
N GLU A 7 -17.59 -23.77 12.39
CA GLU A 7 -17.48 -22.60 13.29
C GLU A 7 -16.43 -21.58 12.78
N GLU A 8 -15.29 -22.07 12.30
CA GLU A 8 -14.24 -21.23 11.71
C GLU A 8 -14.70 -20.46 10.45
N GLU A 9 -15.54 -21.06 9.62
CA GLU A 9 -16.11 -20.41 8.43
C GLU A 9 -17.13 -19.33 8.82
N VAL A 10 -17.91 -19.56 9.86
CA VAL A 10 -18.85 -18.56 10.40
C VAL A 10 -18.09 -17.36 10.95
N VAL A 11 -17.02 -17.59 11.73
CA VAL A 11 -16.17 -16.54 12.30
C VAL A 11 -15.49 -15.75 11.19
N ARG A 12 -14.88 -16.43 10.21
CA ARG A 12 -14.22 -15.79 9.06
C ARG A 12 -15.19 -14.90 8.29
N THR A 13 -16.39 -15.41 7.97
CA THR A 13 -17.40 -14.65 7.21
C THR A 13 -17.83 -13.41 7.97
N ARG A 14 -18.02 -13.50 9.28
CA ARG A 14 -18.40 -12.36 10.13
C ARG A 14 -17.33 -11.25 10.16
N PHE A 15 -16.07 -11.61 10.24
CA PHE A 15 -14.98 -10.60 10.20
C PHE A 15 -14.82 -10.00 8.82
N LEU A 16 -14.94 -10.81 7.76
CA LEU A 16 -14.87 -10.33 6.39
C LEU A 16 -16.02 -9.34 6.10
N GLU A 17 -17.25 -9.61 6.55
CA GLU A 17 -18.38 -8.70 6.41
C GLU A 17 -18.10 -7.34 7.08
N ARG A 18 -17.56 -7.35 8.31
CA ARG A 18 -17.20 -6.11 9.01
C ARG A 18 -16.10 -5.33 8.29
N ALA A 19 -15.09 -6.03 7.83
CA ALA A 19 -14.00 -5.41 7.09
C ALA A 19 -14.48 -4.84 5.74
N ASP A 20 -15.42 -5.53 5.07
CA ASP A 20 -16.07 -5.04 3.85
C ASP A 20 -16.87 -3.75 4.08
N ILE A 21 -17.65 -3.69 5.18
CA ILE A 21 -18.39 -2.48 5.56
C ILE A 21 -17.43 -1.31 5.79
N LEU A 22 -16.34 -1.52 6.50
CA LEU A 22 -15.34 -0.49 6.76
C LEU A 22 -14.65 -0.03 5.46
N MET A 23 -14.16 -0.95 4.64
CA MET A 23 -13.50 -0.62 3.37
C MET A 23 -14.45 0.12 2.43
N THR A 24 -15.71 -0.33 2.32
CA THR A 24 -16.73 0.34 1.51
C THR A 24 -16.99 1.76 1.99
N SER A 25 -17.08 1.96 3.29
CA SER A 25 -17.27 3.29 3.88
C SER A 25 -16.07 4.21 3.62
N LEU A 26 -14.85 3.70 3.82
CA LEU A 26 -13.61 4.45 3.53
C LEU A 26 -13.51 4.82 2.05
N MET A 27 -13.78 3.88 1.15
CA MET A 27 -13.80 4.15 -0.30
C MET A 27 -14.83 5.23 -0.66
N ASN A 28 -16.02 5.16 -0.07
CA ASN A 28 -17.08 6.13 -0.34
C ASN A 28 -16.79 7.52 0.22
N LEU A 29 -16.08 7.63 1.33
CA LEU A 29 -15.85 8.90 2.03
C LEU A 29 -14.49 9.51 1.72
N CYS A 30 -13.45 8.69 1.57
CA CYS A 30 -12.06 9.12 1.58
C CYS A 30 -11.25 8.70 0.34
N PHE A 31 -11.85 8.11 -0.70
CA PHE A 31 -11.13 7.71 -1.91
C PHE A 31 -11.66 8.43 -3.15
N GLY A 32 -10.76 9.01 -3.95
CA GLY A 32 -11.11 9.67 -5.21
C GLY A 32 -12.01 10.90 -5.04
N LYS A 33 -11.88 11.63 -3.95
CA LYS A 33 -12.65 12.87 -3.69
C LYS A 33 -11.90 14.15 -4.07
N SER A 34 -10.59 14.04 -4.29
CA SER A 34 -9.75 15.08 -4.86
C SER A 34 -9.70 14.98 -6.40
N ALA A 35 -8.79 15.73 -7.01
CA ALA A 35 -8.54 15.67 -8.46
C ALA A 35 -7.92 14.32 -8.91
N ARG A 36 -7.39 13.50 -7.98
CA ARG A 36 -6.77 12.21 -8.25
C ARG A 36 -7.60 11.07 -7.69
N ASP A 37 -7.53 9.91 -8.36
CA ASP A 37 -8.17 8.69 -7.89
C ASP A 37 -7.22 7.96 -6.91
N CYS A 38 -7.18 8.49 -5.66
CA CYS A 38 -6.36 7.98 -4.57
C CYS A 38 -7.00 8.31 -3.21
N TRP A 39 -6.38 7.85 -2.10
CA TRP A 39 -6.84 8.16 -0.75
C TRP A 39 -6.69 9.63 -0.42
N ASN A 40 -7.64 10.17 0.29
CA ASN A 40 -7.68 11.56 0.74
C ASN A 40 -7.35 11.65 2.23
N THR A 41 -6.80 12.80 2.64
CA THR A 41 -6.30 13.01 4.01
C THR A 41 -7.37 12.90 5.09
N ARG A 42 -8.63 13.21 4.76
CA ARG A 42 -9.74 13.24 5.73
C ARG A 42 -11.11 13.33 5.06
N TYR A 43 -12.13 13.10 5.86
CA TYR A 43 -13.52 13.38 5.53
C TYR A 43 -14.11 14.37 6.55
N PRO A 44 -14.91 15.39 6.10
CA PRO A 44 -15.05 15.79 4.71
C PRO A 44 -13.73 16.27 4.09
N LEU A 45 -13.62 16.17 2.76
CA LEU A 45 -12.43 16.62 2.04
C LEU A 45 -12.19 18.11 2.34
N ALA A 46 -10.97 18.42 2.70
CA ALA A 46 -10.51 19.80 2.79
C ALA A 46 -9.24 19.96 1.97
N THR A 47 -9.23 20.98 1.17
CA THR A 47 -8.08 21.42 0.38
C THR A 47 -7.54 22.70 0.95
N GLY A 48 -6.26 22.94 0.77
CA GLY A 48 -5.58 24.15 1.20
C GLY A 48 -4.64 24.67 0.12
N PRO A 49 -4.01 25.83 0.33
CA PRO A 49 -3.13 26.44 -0.67
C PRO A 49 -1.88 25.62 -0.99
N TYR A 50 -1.54 24.63 -0.16
CA TYR A 50 -0.31 23.82 -0.27
C TYR A 50 -0.56 22.34 -0.52
N TRP A 51 -1.84 21.89 -0.57
CA TRP A 51 -2.23 20.51 -0.74
C TRP A 51 -3.61 20.41 -1.40
N ASP A 52 -3.77 19.38 -2.18
CA ASP A 52 -4.98 19.12 -2.96
C ASP A 52 -5.94 18.10 -2.31
N GLY A 53 -5.70 17.79 -1.03
CA GLY A 53 -6.51 16.87 -0.25
C GLY A 53 -6.10 15.40 -0.36
N ASP A 54 -5.09 15.07 -1.17
CA ASP A 54 -4.57 13.71 -1.24
C ASP A 54 -3.75 13.37 0.02
N ALA A 55 -3.88 12.15 0.49
CA ALA A 55 -3.08 11.62 1.57
C ALA A 55 -1.63 11.37 1.11
N VAL A 56 -0.68 11.43 2.03
CA VAL A 56 0.72 11.08 1.77
C VAL A 56 0.88 9.59 1.48
N VAL A 57 2.00 9.20 0.89
CA VAL A 57 2.26 7.81 0.48
C VAL A 57 2.12 6.81 1.61
N TRP A 58 2.45 7.18 2.85
CA TRP A 58 2.24 6.33 4.03
C TRP A 58 0.77 5.91 4.19
N ASP A 59 -0.16 6.86 4.13
CA ASP A 59 -1.59 6.59 4.24
C ASP A 59 -2.12 5.86 3.00
N GLN A 60 -1.57 6.15 1.81
CA GLN A 60 -1.86 5.38 0.59
C GLN A 60 -1.48 3.91 0.76
N GLY A 61 -0.28 3.65 1.31
CA GLY A 61 0.20 2.31 1.63
C GLY A 61 -0.68 1.60 2.64
N ALA A 62 -1.08 2.28 3.73
CA ALA A 62 -2.00 1.71 4.72
C ALA A 62 -3.35 1.29 4.10
N GLY A 63 -3.90 2.13 3.20
CA GLY A 63 -5.11 1.80 2.44
C GLY A 63 -4.92 0.62 1.50
N LEU A 64 -3.75 0.53 0.85
CA LEU A 64 -3.38 -0.60 0.00
C LEU A 64 -3.27 -1.89 0.80
N SER A 65 -2.58 -1.89 1.94
CA SER A 65 -2.43 -3.06 2.82
C SER A 65 -3.79 -3.59 3.29
N GLY A 66 -4.70 -2.68 3.70
CA GLY A 66 -6.07 -3.05 4.04
C GLY A 66 -6.82 -3.72 2.88
N TYR A 67 -6.66 -3.18 1.66
CA TYR A 67 -7.23 -3.76 0.45
C TYR A 67 -6.63 -5.14 0.14
N VAL A 68 -5.31 -5.29 0.17
CA VAL A 68 -4.59 -6.55 -0.15
C VAL A 68 -5.01 -7.66 0.82
N ALA A 69 -5.08 -7.36 2.11
CA ALA A 69 -5.56 -8.29 3.13
C ALA A 69 -7.02 -8.72 2.88
N LEU A 70 -7.91 -7.77 2.55
CA LEU A 70 -9.31 -8.07 2.23
C LEU A 70 -9.45 -8.92 0.97
N ARG A 71 -8.67 -8.61 -0.07
CA ARG A 71 -8.66 -9.39 -1.30
C ARG A 71 -8.27 -10.84 -1.03
N GLY A 72 -7.18 -11.06 -0.28
CA GLY A 72 -6.76 -12.41 0.11
C GLY A 72 -7.80 -13.14 0.97
N ALA A 73 -8.39 -12.45 1.95
CA ALA A 73 -9.43 -13.01 2.82
C ALA A 73 -10.74 -13.35 2.08
N SER A 74 -11.01 -12.68 0.96
CA SER A 74 -12.25 -12.86 0.18
C SER A 74 -12.24 -14.09 -0.74
N VAL A 75 -11.10 -14.73 -0.95
CA VAL A 75 -10.96 -15.90 -1.82
C VAL A 75 -11.89 -17.02 -1.37
N GLY A 76 -12.70 -17.52 -2.31
CA GLY A 76 -13.72 -18.54 -2.05
C GLY A 76 -15.05 -18.01 -1.48
N VAL A 77 -15.17 -16.69 -1.27
CA VAL A 77 -16.44 -16.05 -0.86
C VAL A 77 -16.95 -15.20 -2.02
N SER A 78 -17.73 -15.81 -2.93
CA SER A 78 -18.03 -15.32 -4.27
C SER A 78 -18.44 -13.85 -4.37
N ALA A 79 -19.26 -13.35 -3.42
CA ALA A 79 -19.72 -11.95 -3.42
C ALA A 79 -18.56 -10.95 -3.18
N TYR A 80 -17.63 -11.28 -2.31
CA TYR A 80 -16.50 -10.43 -1.95
C TYR A 80 -15.30 -10.65 -2.87
N GLU A 81 -15.06 -11.90 -3.30
CA GLU A 81 -13.95 -12.24 -4.19
C GLU A 81 -14.00 -11.42 -5.48
N LYS A 82 -15.15 -11.40 -6.16
CA LYS A 82 -15.32 -10.58 -7.36
C LYS A 82 -15.15 -9.09 -7.06
N LYS A 83 -15.76 -8.57 -6.00
CA LYS A 83 -15.68 -7.16 -5.62
C LYS A 83 -14.23 -6.69 -5.46
N TYR A 84 -13.42 -7.45 -4.73
CA TYR A 84 -12.03 -7.08 -4.46
C TYR A 84 -11.10 -7.39 -5.63
N ALA A 85 -11.41 -8.38 -6.46
CA ALA A 85 -10.71 -8.59 -7.72
C ALA A 85 -10.92 -7.42 -8.70
N ASP A 86 -12.15 -6.92 -8.83
CA ASP A 86 -12.50 -5.79 -9.70
C ASP A 86 -11.83 -4.46 -9.27
N LEU A 87 -11.46 -4.32 -7.99
CA LEU A 87 -10.75 -3.14 -7.48
C LEU A 87 -9.23 -3.15 -7.69
N THR A 88 -8.66 -4.28 -8.13
CA THR A 88 -7.20 -4.48 -8.19
C THR A 88 -6.50 -3.40 -9.03
N ASP A 89 -6.99 -3.15 -10.23
CA ASP A 89 -6.39 -2.15 -11.12
C ASP A 89 -6.48 -0.73 -10.56
N ARG A 90 -7.59 -0.42 -9.91
CA ARG A 90 -7.80 0.89 -9.32
C ARG A 90 -6.82 1.16 -8.17
N MET A 91 -6.64 0.19 -7.26
CA MET A 91 -5.68 0.29 -6.16
C MET A 91 -4.24 0.35 -6.66
N PHE A 92 -3.90 -0.50 -7.63
CA PHE A 92 -2.58 -0.51 -8.25
C PHE A 92 -2.26 0.82 -8.95
N ASN A 93 -3.17 1.37 -9.72
CA ASN A 93 -2.99 2.64 -10.40
C ASN A 93 -2.92 3.81 -9.41
N SER A 94 -3.68 3.75 -8.32
CA SER A 94 -3.65 4.76 -7.26
C SER A 94 -2.25 4.90 -6.66
N ILE A 95 -1.68 3.81 -6.15
CA ILE A 95 -0.37 3.85 -5.48
C ILE A 95 0.76 4.16 -6.47
N ASN A 96 0.68 3.70 -7.71
CA ASN A 96 1.71 3.95 -8.72
C ASN A 96 1.82 5.44 -9.14
N ARG A 97 0.84 6.28 -8.82
CA ARG A 97 0.94 7.75 -9.01
C ARG A 97 2.05 8.38 -8.17
N PHE A 98 2.44 7.71 -7.10
CA PHE A 98 3.47 8.16 -6.17
C PHE A 98 4.89 7.73 -6.57
N ILE A 99 5.04 6.97 -7.67
CA ILE A 99 6.35 6.58 -8.17
C ILE A 99 7.04 7.81 -8.80
N THR A 100 8.25 8.05 -8.33
CA THR A 100 9.17 9.05 -8.89
C THR A 100 10.50 8.38 -9.22
N THR A 101 11.22 8.96 -10.16
CA THR A 101 12.54 8.45 -10.57
C THR A 101 13.57 9.53 -10.35
N ASP A 102 14.58 9.22 -9.56
CA ASP A 102 15.76 10.05 -9.34
C ASP A 102 17.03 9.20 -9.48
N ASN A 103 18.08 9.77 -10.09
CA ASN A 103 19.34 9.07 -10.32
C ASN A 103 19.19 7.66 -10.94
N LYS A 104 18.24 7.48 -11.86
CA LYS A 104 17.87 6.22 -12.52
C LYS A 104 17.24 5.17 -11.59
N ARG A 105 16.77 5.57 -10.40
CA ARG A 105 16.06 4.70 -9.46
C ARG A 105 14.65 5.17 -9.25
N SER A 106 13.73 4.24 -9.33
CA SER A 106 12.31 4.49 -9.06
C SER A 106 11.96 4.04 -7.66
N ALA A 107 11.17 4.85 -6.96
CA ALA A 107 10.62 4.54 -5.64
C ALA A 107 9.34 5.35 -5.41
N TYR A 108 8.59 5.00 -4.39
CA TYR A 108 7.43 5.75 -3.97
C TYR A 108 7.86 6.97 -3.13
N ALA A 109 7.44 8.17 -3.57
CA ALA A 109 7.69 9.43 -2.89
C ALA A 109 6.51 9.82 -2.00
N VAL A 110 6.78 10.68 -1.00
CA VAL A 110 5.73 11.18 -0.08
C VAL A 110 4.56 11.80 -0.82
N TYR A 111 4.85 12.57 -1.88
CA TYR A 111 3.86 13.19 -2.77
C TYR A 111 4.18 12.91 -4.23
N PRO A 112 3.19 12.80 -5.11
CA PRO A 112 3.41 12.54 -6.54
C PRO A 112 4.21 13.62 -7.26
N GLN A 113 4.17 14.85 -6.76
CA GLN A 113 4.82 16.00 -7.39
C GLN A 113 6.20 16.33 -6.82
N ASN A 114 6.53 15.80 -5.65
CA ASN A 114 7.78 16.10 -4.94
C ASN A 114 8.67 14.88 -4.88
N GLY A 115 9.34 14.59 -6.01
CA GLY A 115 10.13 13.38 -6.21
C GLY A 115 11.34 13.19 -5.32
N ASN A 116 11.70 14.18 -4.50
CA ASN A 116 12.93 14.18 -3.72
C ASN A 116 12.74 13.72 -2.26
N GLU A 117 11.50 13.51 -1.83
CA GLU A 117 11.21 13.06 -0.48
C GLU A 117 10.73 11.62 -0.50
N ARG A 118 11.66 10.69 -0.27
CA ARG A 118 11.41 9.24 -0.30
C ARG A 118 11.95 8.59 0.98
N TYR A 119 11.11 7.76 1.58
CA TYR A 119 11.41 7.05 2.81
C TYR A 119 11.47 5.55 2.57
N TYR A 120 12.41 4.87 3.20
CA TYR A 120 12.59 3.43 3.03
C TYR A 120 11.49 2.63 3.72
N ASP A 121 11.00 3.09 4.88
CA ASP A 121 9.89 2.44 5.58
C ASP A 121 8.57 2.55 4.80
N ASP A 122 8.23 3.70 4.23
CA ASP A 122 7.06 3.83 3.35
C ASP A 122 7.11 2.82 2.19
N ASN A 123 8.28 2.68 1.59
CA ASN A 123 8.47 1.82 0.43
C ASN A 123 8.42 0.33 0.79
N VAL A 124 9.02 -0.10 1.91
CA VAL A 124 9.07 -1.53 2.24
C VAL A 124 7.68 -2.13 2.41
N TRP A 125 6.75 -1.41 3.06
CA TRP A 125 5.39 -1.90 3.24
C TRP A 125 4.64 -2.03 1.92
N ILE A 126 4.80 -1.07 1.00
CA ILE A 126 4.23 -1.17 -0.35
C ILE A 126 4.87 -2.32 -1.12
N GLY A 127 6.17 -2.56 -0.96
CA GLY A 127 6.87 -3.69 -1.57
C GLY A 127 6.32 -5.04 -1.11
N LEU A 128 6.02 -5.19 0.18
CA LEU A 128 5.38 -6.37 0.76
C LEU A 128 3.98 -6.58 0.18
N ASP A 129 3.17 -5.52 0.10
CA ASP A 129 1.84 -5.57 -0.51
C ASP A 129 1.90 -6.00 -1.99
N MET A 130 2.89 -5.51 -2.74
CA MET A 130 3.09 -5.93 -4.14
C MET A 130 3.50 -7.40 -4.24
N ALA A 131 4.35 -7.90 -3.34
CA ALA A 131 4.72 -9.30 -3.28
C ALA A 131 3.50 -10.18 -2.97
N GLU A 132 2.66 -9.77 -2.02
CA GLU A 132 1.42 -10.46 -1.68
C GLU A 132 0.41 -10.45 -2.83
N LEU A 133 0.23 -9.31 -3.52
CA LEU A 133 -0.61 -9.24 -4.73
C LEU A 133 -0.09 -10.19 -5.83
N TYR A 134 1.22 -10.29 -6.01
CA TYR A 134 1.79 -11.29 -6.93
C TYR A 134 1.46 -12.71 -6.49
N GLU A 135 1.57 -13.03 -5.20
CA GLU A 135 1.21 -14.37 -4.71
C GLU A 135 -0.28 -14.68 -4.93
N GLN A 136 -1.16 -13.70 -4.77
CA GLN A 136 -2.60 -13.85 -4.96
C GLN A 136 -3.02 -13.93 -6.45
N THR A 137 -2.29 -13.25 -7.37
CA THR A 137 -2.74 -13.08 -8.77
C THR A 137 -1.86 -13.78 -9.79
N LYS A 138 -0.58 -13.96 -9.48
CA LYS A 138 0.51 -14.38 -10.38
C LYS A 138 0.77 -13.41 -11.55
N GLU A 139 0.31 -12.16 -11.44
CA GLU A 139 0.53 -11.13 -12.45
C GLU A 139 1.90 -10.47 -12.29
N ASN A 140 2.76 -10.56 -13.30
CA ASN A 140 4.14 -10.05 -13.27
C ASN A 140 4.25 -8.57 -12.92
N ARG A 141 3.25 -7.74 -13.22
CA ARG A 141 3.27 -6.31 -12.89
C ARG A 141 3.49 -6.04 -11.41
N PHE A 142 2.99 -6.88 -10.52
CA PHE A 142 3.17 -6.75 -9.08
C PHE A 142 4.58 -7.19 -8.67
N LEU A 143 5.10 -8.28 -9.24
CA LEU A 143 6.46 -8.73 -9.02
C LEU A 143 7.49 -7.68 -9.46
N GLU A 144 7.26 -7.00 -10.58
CA GLU A 144 8.11 -5.90 -11.05
C GLU A 144 8.14 -4.74 -10.06
N LYS A 145 7.01 -4.40 -9.43
CA LYS A 145 6.97 -3.35 -8.40
C LYS A 145 7.63 -3.78 -7.09
N ALA A 146 7.44 -5.02 -6.68
CA ALA A 146 8.17 -5.57 -5.52
C ALA A 146 9.70 -5.54 -5.74
N LYS A 147 10.18 -5.92 -6.94
CA LYS A 147 11.59 -5.82 -7.31
C LYS A 147 12.09 -4.39 -7.35
N MET A 148 11.30 -3.46 -7.90
CA MET A 148 11.64 -2.03 -7.90
C MET A 148 11.88 -1.52 -6.47
N VAL A 149 11.01 -1.89 -5.54
CA VAL A 149 11.17 -1.53 -4.12
C VAL A 149 12.39 -2.21 -3.52
N TRP A 150 12.61 -3.49 -3.78
CA TRP A 150 13.79 -4.20 -3.32
C TRP A 150 15.09 -3.51 -3.77
N ASP A 151 15.20 -3.18 -5.05
CA ASP A 151 16.37 -2.48 -5.59
C ASP A 151 16.59 -1.12 -4.92
N TYR A 152 15.51 -0.41 -4.60
CA TYR A 152 15.57 0.82 -3.84
C TYR A 152 16.06 0.60 -2.39
N LEU A 153 15.50 -0.37 -1.68
CA LEU A 153 15.87 -0.70 -0.30
C LEU A 153 17.36 -1.08 -0.17
N MET A 154 17.89 -1.83 -1.14
CA MET A 154 19.27 -2.26 -1.13
C MET A 154 20.26 -1.09 -1.17
N VAL A 155 19.87 0.07 -1.67
CA VAL A 155 20.69 1.28 -1.60
C VAL A 155 20.77 1.84 -0.19
N GLY A 156 19.67 1.77 0.56
CA GLY A 156 19.62 2.17 1.98
C GLY A 156 20.30 1.17 2.91
N ASN A 157 20.62 -0.03 2.45
CA ASN A 157 21.30 -1.04 3.26
C ASN A 157 22.78 -0.72 3.40
N THR A 158 23.20 -0.34 4.59
CA THR A 158 24.57 0.07 4.86
C THR A 158 25.11 -0.62 6.12
N SER A 159 26.45 -0.69 6.26
CA SER A 159 27.11 -1.28 7.44
C SER A 159 27.15 -0.34 8.66
N SER A 160 26.78 0.93 8.52
CA SER A 160 26.76 1.87 9.65
C SER A 160 25.83 1.37 10.75
N CYS A 161 26.12 1.72 11.99
CA CYS A 161 25.33 1.32 13.17
C CYS A 161 25.08 -0.19 13.30
N GLY A 162 25.98 -1.04 12.81
CA GLY A 162 25.82 -2.50 12.87
C GLY A 162 24.98 -3.12 11.74
N GLY A 163 24.65 -2.38 10.70
CA GLY A 163 23.86 -2.87 9.55
C GLY A 163 22.43 -2.32 9.51
N GLY A 164 21.66 -2.81 8.54
CA GLY A 164 20.26 -2.44 8.35
C GLY A 164 20.04 -1.27 7.39
N ILE A 165 18.78 -0.89 7.23
CA ILE A 165 18.32 0.07 6.23
C ILE A 165 18.15 1.46 6.85
N LEU A 166 18.58 2.48 6.12
CA LEU A 166 18.36 3.88 6.46
C LEU A 166 16.86 4.20 6.54
N TRP A 167 16.49 5.25 7.25
CA TRP A 167 15.11 5.67 7.34
C TRP A 167 14.64 6.40 6.06
N ARG A 168 15.49 7.31 5.54
CA ARG A 168 15.17 8.07 4.32
C ARG A 168 16.37 8.28 3.41
N GLU A 169 16.11 8.62 2.15
CA GLU A 169 17.10 8.73 1.07
C GLU A 169 17.89 10.06 1.05
N ILE A 170 17.99 10.82 2.08
CA ILE A 170 18.82 12.03 2.04
C ILE A 170 20.26 11.68 2.42
N PRO A 171 21.28 12.06 1.60
CA PRO A 171 22.68 11.67 1.79
C PRO A 171 23.29 12.02 3.14
N ALA A 172 22.79 13.05 3.82
CA ALA A 172 23.24 13.46 5.16
C ALA A 172 22.60 12.66 6.31
N TYR A 173 21.65 11.76 6.01
CA TYR A 173 20.92 11.00 7.01
C TYR A 173 21.52 9.62 7.18
N SER A 174 22.12 9.37 8.35
CA SER A 174 22.63 8.05 8.74
C SER A 174 21.72 7.30 9.70
N ASN A 175 20.56 7.86 10.05
CA ASN A 175 19.64 7.26 11.00
C ASN A 175 18.98 6.01 10.43
N LYS A 176 18.99 4.94 11.25
CA LYS A 176 18.30 3.69 10.98
C LYS A 176 17.23 3.48 12.02
N HIS A 177 16.05 3.15 11.56
CA HIS A 177 14.91 2.90 12.42
C HIS A 177 14.44 1.45 12.24
N THR A 178 13.85 0.91 13.30
CA THR A 178 13.30 -0.45 13.29
C THR A 178 12.20 -0.59 12.22
N CYS A 179 11.40 0.45 11.99
CA CYS A 179 10.35 0.46 10.98
C CYS A 179 10.85 0.28 9.54
N SER A 180 12.11 0.67 9.25
CA SER A 180 12.72 0.45 7.94
C SER A 180 13.45 -0.90 7.86
N THR A 181 14.09 -1.32 8.97
CA THR A 181 15.00 -2.47 8.96
C THR A 181 14.28 -3.80 9.22
N ALA A 182 13.28 -3.83 10.11
CA ALA A 182 12.64 -5.07 10.52
C ALA A 182 11.75 -5.69 9.42
N PRO A 183 11.00 -4.91 8.60
CA PRO A 183 10.20 -5.49 7.53
C PRO A 183 10.97 -5.74 6.24
N ALA A 184 12.19 -5.25 6.09
CA ALA A 184 13.04 -5.40 4.91
C ALA A 184 13.91 -6.69 4.99
#